data_e3a44fe2ee6bd97d86803a9cee51677b
#
_entry.id   e3a44fe2ee6bd97d86803a9cee51677b
#
_cell.length_a   1.000
_cell.length_b   1.000
_cell.length_c   1.000
_cell.angle_alpha   90.00
_cell.angle_beta   90.00
_cell.angle_gamma   90.00
#
_symmetry.space_group_name_H-M   'P 1'
#
loop_
_entity.id
_entity.type
_entity.pdbx_description
1 polymer ?
#
loop_
_entity_poly.entity_id
_entity_poly.type
_entity_poly.pdbx_seq_one_letter_code
_entity_poly.pdbx_strand_id
1 'polypeptide(L)'
;MLDRGCEIIYDIIVASGGNTSPYRRWATDKIVQQGDLLIVDINAVGPGGMYIDFVRTMKCAAKMTQQEIDLYRETYDSLYAGMECLKPGMTSADVADKFPVYDDDKYGTVTLQQFAHSIGITLYEGMWISRAYSLKYPAVIKENMYFAIETFAGHAGLPQTCRLEENVLVGPKGPVIFTKCEHMEEAVGNYRTGEFHHPSLEGYPNSV
;
A
#
# COMPACT_ATOMS: atom_id res chain seq x y z
N MET A 1 -12.28 -2.98 15.63
CA MET A 1 -10.83 -3.24 15.73
C MET A 1 -10.46 -3.66 17.14
N LEU A 2 -10.76 -2.89 18.18
CA LEU A 2 -10.44 -3.26 19.58
C LEU A 2 -11.05 -4.63 19.96
N ASP A 3 -12.31 -4.90 19.62
CA ASP A 3 -12.98 -6.20 19.85
C ASP A 3 -12.35 -7.38 19.10
N ARG A 4 -11.41 -7.13 18.21
CA ARG A 4 -10.67 -8.11 17.41
C ARG A 4 -9.18 -8.18 17.76
N GLY A 5 -8.79 -7.58 18.89
CA GLY A 5 -7.45 -7.70 19.45
C GLY A 5 -6.50 -6.56 19.10
N CYS A 6 -6.94 -5.50 18.41
CA CYS A 6 -6.12 -4.30 18.34
C CYS A 6 -6.02 -3.67 19.72
N GLU A 7 -4.81 -3.33 20.13
CA GLU A 7 -4.54 -2.71 21.44
C GLU A 7 -4.72 -1.20 21.37
N ILE A 8 -4.29 -0.58 20.27
CA ILE A 8 -4.39 0.86 20.05
C ILE A 8 -4.82 1.11 18.60
N ILE A 9 -5.72 2.03 18.39
CA ILE A 9 -5.98 2.65 17.08
C ILE A 9 -5.18 3.94 17.07
N TYR A 10 -4.13 3.99 16.23
CA TYR A 10 -3.26 5.15 16.16
C TYR A 10 -3.91 6.27 15.35
N ASP A 11 -4.24 5.99 14.09
CA ASP A 11 -5.10 6.87 13.31
C ASP A 11 -5.89 6.08 12.24
N ILE A 12 -6.95 6.70 11.73
CA ILE A 12 -7.70 6.19 10.59
C ILE A 12 -7.96 7.36 9.64
N ILE A 13 -7.37 7.28 8.45
CA ILE A 13 -7.55 8.28 7.42
C ILE A 13 -8.59 7.75 6.43
N VAL A 14 -9.68 8.49 6.27
CA VAL A 14 -10.74 8.15 5.32
C VAL A 14 -10.95 9.31 4.36
N ALA A 15 -10.79 9.03 3.06
CA ALA A 15 -11.03 10.01 2.02
C ALA A 15 -11.95 9.44 0.94
N SER A 16 -12.92 10.21 0.46
CA SER A 16 -13.86 9.76 -0.55
C SER A 16 -14.03 10.77 -1.70
N GLY A 17 -14.30 10.25 -2.89
CA GLY A 17 -14.53 11.06 -4.07
C GLY A 17 -13.40 12.04 -4.34
N GLY A 18 -13.71 13.31 -4.57
CA GLY A 18 -12.70 14.35 -4.83
C GLY A 18 -11.68 14.57 -3.71
N ASN A 19 -11.95 14.10 -2.49
CA ASN A 19 -10.98 14.19 -1.39
C ASN A 19 -9.88 13.12 -1.45
N THR A 20 -9.98 12.14 -2.34
CA THR A 20 -8.90 11.19 -2.62
C THR A 20 -7.78 11.82 -3.42
N SER A 21 -8.00 12.99 -4.04
CA SER A 21 -7.05 13.77 -4.84
C SER A 21 -6.90 15.20 -4.27
N PRO A 22 -5.69 15.76 -4.12
CA PRO A 22 -4.41 15.08 -4.20
C PRO A 22 -4.19 14.11 -3.03
N TYR A 23 -3.18 13.29 -3.20
CA TYR A 23 -2.72 12.30 -2.23
C TYR A 23 -2.66 12.85 -0.80
N ARG A 24 -3.14 12.01 0.13
CA ARG A 24 -3.21 12.17 1.59
C ARG A 24 -3.92 13.43 2.06
N ARG A 25 -5.22 13.30 2.20
CA ARG A 25 -6.03 14.28 2.93
C ARG A 25 -6.61 13.64 4.19
N TRP A 26 -6.61 14.40 5.26
CA TRP A 26 -7.35 14.09 6.46
C TRP A 26 -8.86 14.12 6.19
N ALA A 27 -9.61 13.48 7.08
CA ALA A 27 -11.08 13.51 7.02
C ALA A 27 -11.60 14.96 6.99
N THR A 28 -12.65 15.16 6.21
CA THR A 28 -13.37 16.43 6.09
C THR A 28 -14.86 16.22 6.40
N ASP A 29 -15.65 17.25 6.21
CA ASP A 29 -17.12 17.20 6.28
C ASP A 29 -17.80 16.59 5.03
N LYS A 30 -17.02 16.11 4.05
CA LYS A 30 -17.56 15.45 2.87
C LYS A 30 -18.28 14.17 3.25
N ILE A 31 -19.57 14.10 2.92
CA ILE A 31 -20.36 12.89 3.04
C ILE A 31 -20.01 11.93 1.89
N VAL A 32 -19.74 10.68 2.22
CA VAL A 32 -19.52 9.61 1.23
C VAL A 32 -20.77 9.42 0.38
N GLN A 33 -20.59 9.39 -0.94
CA GLN A 33 -21.69 9.27 -1.90
C GLN A 33 -21.58 7.98 -2.71
N GLN A 34 -22.70 7.52 -3.23
CA GLN A 34 -22.72 6.44 -4.21
C GLN A 34 -21.84 6.82 -5.41
N GLY A 35 -20.95 5.93 -5.80
CA GLY A 35 -20.03 6.16 -6.91
C GLY A 35 -18.69 6.78 -6.51
N ASP A 36 -18.50 7.17 -5.27
CA ASP A 36 -17.17 7.57 -4.78
C ASP A 36 -16.20 6.39 -4.77
N LEU A 37 -14.92 6.64 -5.08
CA LEU A 37 -13.84 5.83 -4.56
C LEU A 37 -13.63 6.23 -3.09
N LEU A 38 -13.45 5.25 -2.24
CA LEU A 38 -13.22 5.41 -0.81
C LEU A 38 -11.84 4.83 -0.47
N ILE A 39 -10.91 5.66 -0.06
CA ILE A 39 -9.64 5.24 0.51
C ILE A 39 -9.81 5.14 2.02
N VAL A 40 -9.45 3.99 2.58
CA VAL A 40 -9.39 3.75 4.02
C VAL A 40 -7.97 3.33 4.36
N ASP A 41 -7.32 4.13 5.18
CA ASP A 41 -5.96 3.96 5.67
C ASP A 41 -6.04 3.74 7.19
N ILE A 42 -5.53 2.62 7.65
CA ILE A 42 -5.66 2.17 9.04
C ILE A 42 -4.29 1.98 9.66
N ASN A 43 -3.99 2.80 10.64
CA ASN A 43 -2.80 2.71 11.46
C ASN A 43 -3.20 2.24 12.86
N ALA A 44 -2.74 1.06 13.25
CA ALA A 44 -3.13 0.47 14.53
C ALA A 44 -2.01 -0.38 15.12
N VAL A 45 -2.16 -0.70 16.40
CA VAL A 45 -1.28 -1.63 17.12
C VAL A 45 -2.04 -2.92 17.36
N GLY A 46 -1.51 -4.01 16.84
CA GLY A 46 -2.05 -5.35 17.04
C GLY A 46 -1.58 -5.99 18.34
N PRO A 47 -1.98 -7.25 18.57
CA PRO A 47 -1.53 -8.00 19.75
C PRO A 47 -0.01 -8.07 19.84
N GLY A 48 0.52 -7.80 21.04
CA GLY A 48 1.97 -7.80 21.30
C GLY A 48 2.68 -6.51 20.90
N GLY A 49 1.95 -5.44 20.68
CA GLY A 49 2.54 -4.10 20.46
C GLY A 49 3.07 -3.86 19.05
N MET A 50 2.77 -4.71 18.09
CA MET A 50 3.24 -4.54 16.70
C MET A 50 2.29 -3.64 15.92
N TYR A 51 2.86 -2.64 15.24
CA TYR A 51 2.12 -1.75 14.36
C TYR A 51 1.72 -2.43 13.05
N ILE A 52 0.57 -2.01 12.56
CA ILE A 52 0.12 -2.22 11.17
C ILE A 52 -0.14 -0.87 10.53
N ASP A 53 0.14 -0.78 9.24
CA ASP A 53 -0.21 0.33 8.37
C ASP A 53 -0.79 -0.27 7.09
N PHE A 54 -2.04 0.08 6.76
CA PHE A 54 -2.76 -0.70 5.76
C PHE A 54 -3.80 0.13 5.04
N VAL A 55 -3.72 0.15 3.72
CA VAL A 55 -4.65 0.92 2.88
C VAL A 55 -5.37 0.05 1.87
N ARG A 56 -6.68 0.30 1.74
CA ARG A 56 -7.50 -0.18 0.61
C ARG A 56 -8.30 0.96 0.01
N THR A 57 -8.47 0.87 -1.31
CA THR A 57 -9.42 1.68 -2.06
C THR A 57 -10.61 0.82 -2.45
N MET A 58 -11.81 1.32 -2.18
CA MET A 58 -13.07 0.62 -2.43
C MET A 58 -14.01 1.50 -3.25
N LYS A 59 -14.94 0.87 -3.97
CA LYS A 59 -16.02 1.57 -4.69
C LYS A 59 -17.29 1.60 -3.86
N CYS A 60 -17.88 2.78 -3.64
CA CYS A 60 -19.07 2.94 -2.84
C CYS A 60 -20.34 2.65 -3.66
N ALA A 61 -21.03 1.55 -3.33
CA ALA A 61 -22.38 1.20 -3.80
C ALA A 61 -22.61 1.37 -5.32
N ALA A 62 -21.57 1.17 -6.14
CA ALA A 62 -21.62 1.23 -7.60
C ALA A 62 -20.54 0.31 -8.21
N LYS A 63 -20.66 0.02 -9.49
CA LYS A 63 -19.59 -0.64 -10.24
C LYS A 63 -18.49 0.37 -10.58
N MET A 64 -17.27 -0.11 -10.68
CA MET A 64 -16.15 0.69 -11.14
C MET A 64 -16.30 1.03 -12.63
N THR A 65 -15.97 2.25 -13.00
CA THR A 65 -15.79 2.63 -14.39
C THR A 65 -14.50 2.02 -14.94
N GLN A 66 -14.36 1.94 -16.26
CA GLN A 66 -13.13 1.42 -16.87
C GLN A 66 -11.90 2.25 -16.44
N GLN A 67 -12.04 3.57 -16.35
CA GLN A 67 -10.97 4.46 -15.90
C GLN A 67 -10.54 4.17 -14.44
N GLU A 68 -11.47 3.88 -13.57
CA GLU A 68 -11.17 3.51 -12.18
C GLU A 68 -10.52 2.12 -12.09
N ILE A 69 -10.96 1.18 -12.93
CA ILE A 69 -10.34 -0.15 -13.06
C ILE A 69 -8.88 -0.01 -13.50
N ASP A 70 -8.62 0.78 -14.53
CA ASP A 70 -7.27 1.00 -15.07
C ASP A 70 -6.37 1.67 -14.01
N LEU A 71 -6.91 2.67 -13.29
CA LEU A 71 -6.24 3.35 -12.19
C LEU A 71 -5.90 2.40 -11.04
N TYR A 72 -6.83 1.54 -10.67
CA TYR A 72 -6.62 0.54 -9.61
C TYR A 72 -5.55 -0.47 -10.02
N ARG A 73 -5.56 -0.94 -11.26
CA ARG A 73 -4.56 -1.87 -11.81
C ARG A 73 -3.17 -1.23 -11.86
N GLU A 74 -3.06 0.02 -12.31
CA GLU A 74 -1.79 0.76 -12.29
C GLU A 74 -1.20 0.81 -10.88
N THR A 75 -2.05 1.13 -9.88
CA THR A 75 -1.66 1.14 -8.47
C THR A 75 -1.23 -0.25 -7.99
N TYR A 76 -2.02 -1.26 -8.29
CA TYR A 76 -1.78 -2.65 -7.91
C TYR A 76 -0.46 -3.18 -8.50
N ASP A 77 -0.26 -3.00 -9.80
CA ASP A 77 0.94 -3.47 -10.51
C ASP A 77 2.21 -2.84 -9.98
N SER A 78 2.17 -1.53 -9.73
CA SER A 78 3.29 -0.79 -9.16
C SER A 78 3.65 -1.28 -7.77
N LEU A 79 2.63 -1.49 -6.90
CA LEU A 79 2.80 -1.98 -5.55
C LEU A 79 3.49 -3.35 -5.54
N TYR A 80 2.98 -4.29 -6.31
CA TYR A 80 3.50 -5.65 -6.32
C TYR A 80 4.86 -5.76 -7.01
N ALA A 81 5.14 -4.95 -8.03
CA ALA A 81 6.47 -4.88 -8.64
C ALA A 81 7.53 -4.38 -7.65
N GLY A 82 7.20 -3.38 -6.85
CA GLY A 82 8.09 -2.90 -5.77
C GLY A 82 8.27 -3.94 -4.66
N MET A 83 7.17 -4.61 -4.28
CA MET A 83 7.18 -5.64 -3.25
C MET A 83 8.08 -6.83 -3.59
N GLU A 84 8.13 -7.25 -4.85
CA GLU A 84 9.00 -8.35 -5.30
C GLU A 84 10.49 -8.08 -5.05
N CYS A 85 10.88 -6.83 -4.87
CA CYS A 85 12.25 -6.44 -4.52
C CYS A 85 12.54 -6.46 -3.01
N LEU A 86 11.55 -6.70 -2.15
CA LEU A 86 11.75 -6.87 -0.71
C LEU A 86 12.32 -8.25 -0.40
N LYS A 87 13.60 -8.45 -0.76
CA LYS A 87 14.33 -9.71 -0.59
C LYS A 87 15.66 -9.46 0.11
N PRO A 88 16.18 -10.44 0.88
CA PRO A 88 17.50 -10.31 1.50
C PRO A 88 18.58 -10.04 0.46
N GLY A 89 19.40 -9.02 0.68
CA GLY A 89 20.50 -8.61 -0.20
C GLY A 89 20.13 -7.58 -1.28
N MET A 90 18.86 -7.38 -1.56
CA MET A 90 18.39 -6.24 -2.36
C MET A 90 18.57 -4.94 -1.58
N THR A 91 18.45 -3.81 -2.24
CA THR A 91 18.60 -2.51 -1.62
C THR A 91 17.30 -1.70 -1.69
N SER A 92 17.19 -0.67 -0.85
CA SER A 92 16.09 0.29 -0.91
C SER A 92 16.02 1.01 -2.26
N ALA A 93 17.16 1.12 -2.99
CA ALA A 93 17.20 1.67 -4.34
C ALA A 93 16.53 0.73 -5.35
N ASP A 94 16.74 -0.59 -5.22
CA ASP A 94 16.12 -1.58 -6.11
C ASP A 94 14.61 -1.56 -5.98
N VAL A 95 14.09 -1.39 -4.76
CA VAL A 95 12.64 -1.22 -4.51
C VAL A 95 12.16 0.08 -5.13
N ALA A 96 12.82 1.20 -4.83
CA ALA A 96 12.39 2.53 -5.30
C ALA A 96 12.41 2.64 -6.83
N ASP A 97 13.31 1.90 -7.51
CA ASP A 97 13.41 1.91 -8.97
C ASP A 97 12.25 1.19 -9.67
N LYS A 98 11.57 0.28 -8.97
CA LYS A 98 10.39 -0.43 -9.51
C LYS A 98 9.13 0.42 -9.54
N PHE A 99 9.04 1.42 -8.68
CA PHE A 99 7.90 2.32 -8.69
C PHE A 99 7.97 3.31 -9.86
N PRO A 100 6.83 3.74 -10.41
CA PRO A 100 6.81 4.65 -11.53
C PRO A 100 7.46 5.99 -11.17
N VAL A 101 8.04 6.63 -12.17
CA VAL A 101 8.42 8.04 -12.08
C VAL A 101 7.15 8.85 -12.27
N TYR A 102 6.73 9.53 -11.22
CA TYR A 102 5.59 10.42 -11.31
C TYR A 102 5.99 11.72 -12.00
N ASP A 103 5.26 12.06 -13.03
CA ASP A 103 5.34 13.35 -13.69
C ASP A 103 4.55 14.37 -12.86
N ASP A 104 5.23 15.39 -12.34
CA ASP A 104 4.62 16.40 -11.49
C ASP A 104 3.48 17.16 -12.20
N ASP A 105 3.58 17.33 -13.52
CA ASP A 105 2.51 17.94 -14.34
C ASP A 105 1.28 17.04 -14.43
N LYS A 106 1.50 15.71 -14.43
CA LYS A 106 0.43 14.71 -14.53
C LYS A 106 -0.23 14.38 -13.18
N TYR A 107 0.57 14.27 -12.11
CA TYR A 107 0.11 13.76 -10.83
C TYR A 107 0.05 14.82 -9.71
N GLY A 108 0.52 16.05 -9.98
CA GLY A 108 0.76 17.03 -8.93
C GLY A 108 2.00 16.67 -8.11
N THR A 109 2.29 17.43 -7.08
CA THR A 109 3.51 17.29 -6.27
C THR A 109 3.59 15.97 -5.50
N VAL A 110 4.06 14.91 -6.14
CA VAL A 110 4.26 13.57 -5.56
C VAL A 110 5.71 13.13 -5.51
N THR A 111 6.63 14.04 -5.83
CA THR A 111 8.08 13.80 -5.90
C THR A 111 8.67 13.27 -4.59
N LEU A 112 8.04 13.55 -3.45
CA LEU A 112 8.50 13.13 -2.13
C LEU A 112 7.76 11.91 -1.58
N GLN A 113 6.96 11.24 -2.39
CA GLN A 113 6.23 10.07 -1.92
C GLN A 113 7.19 9.00 -1.43
N GLN A 114 6.90 8.46 -0.26
CA GLN A 114 7.46 7.20 0.18
C GLN A 114 6.77 6.05 -0.55
N PHE A 115 7.53 4.99 -0.82
CA PHE A 115 7.02 3.73 -1.37
C PHE A 115 6.96 2.65 -0.32
N ALA A 116 7.82 2.72 0.69
CA ALA A 116 7.77 1.85 1.85
C ALA A 116 8.49 2.50 3.03
N HIS A 117 8.10 2.07 4.21
CA HIS A 117 8.86 2.31 5.42
C HIS A 117 8.87 1.06 6.30
N SER A 118 9.93 0.86 7.06
CA SER A 118 9.91 -0.20 8.05
C SER A 118 8.99 0.16 9.21
N ILE A 119 8.25 -0.85 9.67
CA ILE A 119 7.35 -0.77 10.83
C ILE A 119 7.67 -1.92 11.80
N GLY A 120 7.23 -1.79 13.03
CA GLY A 120 7.42 -2.82 14.05
C GLY A 120 6.79 -2.39 15.36
N ILE A 121 7.61 -2.10 16.37
CA ILE A 121 7.15 -1.56 17.66
C ILE A 121 6.86 -0.06 17.59
N THR A 122 7.21 0.58 16.48
CA THR A 122 6.77 1.94 16.13
C THR A 122 6.24 1.96 14.70
N LEU A 123 5.42 2.97 14.37
CA LEU A 123 4.86 3.12 13.03
C LEU A 123 5.94 3.39 11.97
N TYR A 124 7.01 4.07 12.35
CA TYR A 124 8.14 4.36 11.47
C TYR A 124 9.44 3.93 12.16
N GLU A 125 10.14 2.95 11.57
CA GLU A 125 11.41 2.42 12.06
C GLU A 125 12.49 2.48 10.97
N GLY A 126 13.59 3.12 11.24
CA GLY A 126 14.84 3.04 10.49
C GLY A 126 14.81 3.28 8.99
N MET A 127 14.30 2.34 8.19
CA MET A 127 14.37 2.42 6.74
C MET A 127 13.17 3.13 6.14
N TRP A 128 13.46 4.13 5.30
CA TRP A 128 12.50 4.87 4.50
C TRP A 128 12.85 4.71 3.03
N ILE A 129 11.92 4.21 2.22
CA ILE A 129 12.13 3.95 0.80
C ILE A 129 11.36 4.96 -0.02
N SER A 130 12.09 5.77 -0.75
CA SER A 130 11.55 6.74 -1.70
C SER A 130 12.55 6.97 -2.83
N ARG A 131 12.08 7.35 -4.01
CA ARG A 131 12.97 7.67 -5.13
C ARG A 131 13.93 8.81 -4.81
N ALA A 132 13.44 9.84 -4.14
CA ALA A 132 14.23 11.01 -3.79
C ALA A 132 15.42 10.69 -2.86
N TYR A 133 15.27 9.71 -1.99
CA TYR A 133 16.27 9.35 -0.99
C TYR A 133 17.04 8.07 -1.33
N SER A 134 16.33 6.98 -1.65
CA SER A 134 16.93 5.64 -1.72
C SER A 134 17.87 5.46 -2.90
N LEU A 135 17.62 6.12 -4.04
CA LEU A 135 18.54 6.08 -5.19
C LEU A 135 19.88 6.71 -4.86
N LYS A 136 19.91 7.70 -3.96
CA LYS A 136 21.13 8.38 -3.55
C LYS A 136 21.81 7.70 -2.36
N TYR A 137 21.03 7.13 -1.47
CA TYR A 137 21.50 6.50 -0.24
C TYR A 137 20.90 5.10 -0.10
N PRO A 138 21.35 4.12 -0.92
CA PRO A 138 20.81 2.77 -0.87
C PRO A 138 21.17 2.08 0.45
N ALA A 139 20.19 1.43 1.06
CA ALA A 139 20.37 0.62 2.26
C ALA A 139 20.01 -0.83 1.96
N VAL A 140 20.75 -1.77 2.51
CA VAL A 140 20.56 -3.20 2.26
C VAL A 140 19.34 -3.72 3.03
N ILE A 141 18.46 -4.41 2.32
CA ILE A 141 17.30 -5.12 2.87
C ILE A 141 17.78 -6.45 3.46
N LYS A 142 17.38 -6.73 4.68
CA LYS A 142 17.75 -7.93 5.42
C LYS A 142 16.52 -8.77 5.73
N GLU A 143 16.75 -10.07 5.88
CA GLU A 143 15.73 -10.98 6.40
C GLU A 143 15.19 -10.50 7.75
N ASN A 144 13.91 -10.76 7.98
CA ASN A 144 13.13 -10.34 9.15
C ASN A 144 12.89 -8.83 9.28
N MET A 145 13.25 -8.02 8.29
CA MET A 145 12.72 -6.66 8.21
C MET A 145 11.24 -6.71 7.89
N TYR A 146 10.46 -5.81 8.49
CA TYR A 146 9.03 -5.70 8.30
C TYR A 146 8.68 -4.31 7.77
N PHE A 147 7.89 -4.27 6.70
CA PHE A 147 7.57 -3.04 5.97
C PHE A 147 6.07 -2.86 5.79
N ALA A 148 5.64 -1.62 5.86
CA ALA A 148 4.50 -1.12 5.12
C ALA A 148 4.99 -0.68 3.74
N ILE A 149 4.42 -1.22 2.67
CA ILE A 149 4.72 -0.85 1.29
C ILE A 149 3.46 -0.35 0.61
N GLU A 150 3.56 0.83 0.02
CA GLU A 150 2.41 1.59 -0.44
C GLU A 150 2.65 2.30 -1.77
N THR A 151 1.59 2.50 -2.52
CA THR A 151 1.62 3.31 -3.75
C THR A 151 0.25 3.87 -4.07
N PHE A 152 0.20 4.81 -4.97
CA PHE A 152 -1.06 5.33 -5.49
C PHE A 152 -0.96 5.60 -6.99
N ALA A 153 -2.11 5.70 -7.64
CA ALA A 153 -2.21 6.26 -8.98
C ALA A 153 -3.31 7.33 -9.02
N GLY A 154 -3.05 8.36 -9.80
CA GLY A 154 -3.95 9.48 -10.03
C GLY A 154 -3.31 10.46 -10.99
N HIS A 155 -4.11 11.24 -11.66
CA HIS A 155 -3.66 12.23 -12.64
C HIS A 155 -4.18 13.60 -12.25
N ALA A 156 -3.41 14.66 -12.50
CA ALA A 156 -3.93 16.01 -12.42
C ALA A 156 -5.18 16.14 -13.32
N GLY A 157 -6.27 16.64 -12.76
CA GLY A 157 -7.55 16.71 -13.45
C GLY A 157 -8.46 15.47 -13.33
N LEU A 158 -7.98 14.34 -12.79
CA LEU A 158 -8.90 13.26 -12.39
C LEU A 158 -9.59 13.63 -11.07
N PRO A 159 -10.88 13.30 -10.96
CA PRO A 159 -11.64 13.63 -9.75
C PRO A 159 -11.25 12.77 -8.55
N GLN A 160 -10.63 11.61 -8.76
CA GLN A 160 -10.36 10.62 -7.74
C GLN A 160 -9.03 9.92 -7.99
N THR A 161 -8.42 9.40 -6.91
CA THR A 161 -7.19 8.60 -6.96
C THR A 161 -7.40 7.26 -6.28
N CYS A 162 -6.50 6.30 -6.56
CA CYS A 162 -6.42 5.00 -5.92
C CYS A 162 -5.14 4.90 -5.09
N ARG A 163 -5.22 4.33 -3.89
CA ARG A 163 -4.10 4.02 -3.02
C ARG A 163 -4.23 2.61 -2.44
N LEU A 164 -3.12 1.88 -2.44
CA LEU A 164 -3.04 0.53 -1.90
C LEU A 164 -1.78 0.39 -1.06
N GLU A 165 -1.85 -0.44 -0.03
CA GLU A 165 -0.75 -0.71 0.88
C GLU A 165 -0.83 -2.12 1.44
N GLU A 166 0.31 -2.74 1.65
CA GLU A 166 0.47 -4.06 2.24
C GLU A 166 1.49 -4.05 3.37
N ASN A 167 1.27 -4.89 4.37
CA ASN A 167 2.29 -5.19 5.37
C ASN A 167 3.07 -6.45 4.99
N VAL A 168 4.37 -6.33 4.90
CA VAL A 168 5.25 -7.34 4.31
C VAL A 168 6.45 -7.63 5.19
N LEU A 169 6.64 -8.90 5.55
CA LEU A 169 7.86 -9.41 6.16
C LEU A 169 8.83 -9.85 5.06
N VAL A 170 10.09 -9.47 5.20
CA VAL A 170 11.17 -9.98 4.34
C VAL A 170 11.54 -11.38 4.82
N GLY A 171 10.97 -12.39 4.17
CA GLY A 171 11.31 -13.78 4.43
C GLY A 171 12.63 -14.21 3.75
N PRO A 172 13.13 -15.41 4.06
CA PRO A 172 14.40 -15.92 3.51
C PRO A 172 14.38 -16.11 1.99
N LYS A 173 13.21 -16.29 1.39
CA LYS A 173 13.02 -16.49 -0.05
C LYS A 173 12.37 -15.29 -0.74
N GLY A 174 11.95 -14.28 -0.01
CA GLY A 174 11.27 -13.10 -0.54
C GLY A 174 10.15 -12.58 0.37
N PRO A 175 9.31 -11.67 -0.14
CA PRO A 175 8.27 -11.02 0.64
C PRO A 175 7.18 -11.99 1.11
N VAL A 176 6.76 -11.83 2.35
CA VAL A 176 5.60 -12.54 2.95
C VAL A 176 4.58 -11.50 3.34
N ILE A 177 3.42 -11.53 2.66
CA ILE A 177 2.36 -10.56 2.87
C ILE A 177 1.53 -10.97 4.08
N PHE A 178 1.38 -10.08 5.06
CA PHE A 178 0.58 -10.32 6.26
C PHE A 178 -0.86 -9.80 6.13
N THR A 179 -1.07 -8.78 5.32
CA THR A 179 -2.41 -8.26 5.05
C THR A 179 -3.18 -9.22 4.14
N LYS A 180 -4.30 -9.75 4.65
CA LYS A 180 -5.16 -10.71 3.93
C LYS A 180 -6.52 -10.10 3.57
N CYS A 181 -6.54 -8.80 3.30
CA CYS A 181 -7.75 -8.12 2.85
C CYS A 181 -7.83 -8.14 1.33
N GLU A 182 -8.98 -8.53 0.81
CA GLU A 182 -9.21 -8.64 -0.62
C GLU A 182 -9.10 -7.29 -1.32
N HIS A 183 -8.65 -7.32 -2.56
CA HIS A 183 -8.72 -6.20 -3.49
C HIS A 183 -10.08 -6.16 -4.18
N MET A 184 -10.36 -5.05 -4.89
CA MET A 184 -11.58 -4.92 -5.68
C MET A 184 -11.60 -5.95 -6.80
N GLU A 185 -12.53 -6.92 -6.73
CA GLU A 185 -12.67 -8.01 -7.69
C GLU A 185 -12.86 -7.50 -9.12
N GLU A 186 -13.65 -6.44 -9.31
CA GLU A 186 -13.88 -5.81 -10.62
C GLU A 186 -12.58 -5.33 -11.29
N ALA A 187 -11.59 -4.95 -10.49
CA ALA A 187 -10.31 -4.48 -10.98
C ALA A 187 -9.30 -5.60 -11.18
N VAL A 188 -9.20 -6.54 -10.24
CA VAL A 188 -8.10 -7.52 -10.19
C VAL A 188 -8.55 -8.98 -10.20
N GLY A 189 -9.84 -9.29 -10.09
CA GLY A 189 -10.36 -10.64 -9.90
C GLY A 189 -9.89 -11.68 -10.94
N ASN A 190 -9.80 -11.30 -12.21
CA ASN A 190 -9.25 -12.14 -13.27
C ASN A 190 -7.88 -11.69 -13.78
N TYR A 191 -7.30 -10.72 -13.13
CA TYR A 191 -6.10 -10.00 -13.58
C TYR A 191 -4.86 -10.50 -12.88
N ARG A 192 -4.74 -11.54 -12.29
CA ARG A 192 -3.62 -12.27 -11.68
C ARG A 192 -4.12 -13.37 -10.74
N THR A 193 -5.32 -13.85 -10.97
CA THR A 193 -5.82 -15.02 -10.27
C THR A 193 -4.99 -16.23 -10.65
N GLY A 194 -4.07 -16.60 -9.84
CA GLY A 194 -3.25 -17.79 -9.99
C GLY A 194 -1.76 -17.58 -9.80
N GLU A 195 -1.24 -16.37 -9.86
CA GLU A 195 0.21 -16.13 -9.75
C GLU A 195 0.67 -15.70 -8.35
N PHE A 196 -0.24 -15.29 -7.47
CA PHE A 196 0.10 -14.91 -6.10
C PHE A 196 -0.11 -16.01 -5.05
N HIS A 197 0.04 -17.25 -5.40
CA HIS A 197 0.56 -18.22 -4.46
C HIS A 197 2.07 -17.99 -4.34
N HIS A 198 2.42 -17.01 -3.51
CA HIS A 198 3.83 -16.80 -3.24
C HIS A 198 4.38 -18.08 -2.60
N PRO A 199 5.39 -18.74 -3.20
CA PRO A 199 5.93 -20.00 -2.67
C PRO A 199 6.47 -19.89 -1.25
N SER A 200 6.67 -18.68 -0.74
CA SER A 200 7.11 -18.42 0.64
C SER A 200 6.02 -18.66 1.71
N LEU A 201 4.75 -18.80 1.31
CA LEU A 201 3.69 -19.19 2.25
C LEU A 201 3.62 -20.70 2.46
N GLU A 202 4.27 -21.49 1.60
CA GLU A 202 4.45 -22.93 1.84
C GLU A 202 5.47 -23.11 2.97
N GLY A 203 5.00 -23.32 4.18
CA GLY A 203 5.83 -23.60 5.35
C GLY A 203 5.62 -22.69 6.55
N TYR A 204 4.86 -21.61 6.40
CA TYR A 204 4.32 -20.91 7.56
C TYR A 204 3.00 -21.56 7.96
N PRO A 205 2.85 -21.99 9.24
CA PRO A 205 1.59 -22.57 9.68
C PRO A 205 0.47 -21.58 9.39
N ASN A 206 -0.61 -22.08 8.78
CA ASN A 206 -1.87 -21.36 8.66
C ASN A 206 -2.33 -21.04 10.09
N SER A 207 -1.82 -19.93 10.61
CA SER A 207 -2.34 -19.39 11.85
C SER A 207 -3.75 -18.89 11.56
N VAL A 208 -4.66 -19.55 12.20
CA VAL A 208 -6.10 -19.45 12.37
C VAL A 208 -6.70 -18.07 12.13
#